data_ce6226ba50243b3a40769c03f833133b
#
_entry.id   ce6226ba50243b3a40769c03f833133b
#
_cell.length_a   1.000
_cell.length_b   1.000
_cell.length_c   1.000
_cell.angle_alpha   90.00
_cell.angle_beta   90.00
_cell.angle_gamma   90.00
#
_symmetry.space_group_name_H-M   'P 1'
#
loop_
_entity.id
_entity.type
_entity.pdbx_description
1 polymer ?
#
loop_
_entity_poly.entity_id
_entity_poly.type
_entity_poly.pdbx_seq_one_letter_code
_entity_poly.pdbx_strand_id
1 'polypeptide(L)'
;MIPSDHFTRFYNEVFKFLEDQGEEHLEAYWLEISKNQEKHTLELFKEKGLKGMYEYWDHIRIEENCDMDLKLDDEKLELRMNVCPSLSKVLDNDAQPMKRYCDHCAGWIGPLIDKVDHHLVYDVIDRNKPQCVVKIFKDKEKAIEEEKN
;
A
#
# COMPACT_ATOMS: atom_id res chain seq x y z
N MET A 1 8.88 2.60 22.76
CA MET A 1 8.29 1.55 21.86
C MET A 1 6.93 1.16 22.41
N ILE A 2 5.90 1.31 21.58
CA ILE A 2 4.53 0.91 21.91
C ILE A 2 4.18 -0.41 21.19
N PRO A 3 3.13 -1.14 21.58
CA PRO A 3 2.81 -2.45 20.97
C PRO A 3 2.70 -2.43 19.44
N SER A 4 2.16 -1.37 18.84
CA SER A 4 2.06 -1.24 17.38
C SER A 4 3.42 -1.19 16.66
N ASP A 5 4.48 -0.78 17.32
CA ASP A 5 5.84 -0.77 16.74
C ASP A 5 6.36 -2.18 16.51
N HIS A 6 5.93 -3.13 17.34
CA HIS A 6 6.30 -4.54 17.18
C HIS A 6 5.74 -5.15 15.90
N PHE A 7 4.54 -4.73 15.45
CA PHE A 7 3.95 -5.24 14.21
C PHE A 7 4.78 -4.84 12.99
N THR A 8 5.25 -3.60 12.93
CA THR A 8 6.07 -3.14 11.80
C THR A 8 7.46 -3.81 11.80
N ARG A 9 8.05 -4.01 12.98
CA ARG A 9 9.29 -4.79 13.11
C ARG A 9 9.06 -6.25 12.70
N PHE A 10 7.96 -6.84 13.13
CA PHE A 10 7.57 -8.20 12.76
C PHE A 10 7.43 -8.34 11.24
N TYR A 11 6.72 -7.43 10.56
CA TYR A 11 6.64 -7.43 9.10
C TYR A 11 8.02 -7.35 8.46
N ASN A 12 8.85 -6.44 8.91
CA ASN A 12 10.19 -6.25 8.36
C ASN A 12 11.05 -7.53 8.46
N GLU A 13 11.05 -8.17 9.63
CA GLU A 13 11.83 -9.40 9.85
C GLU A 13 11.26 -10.60 9.07
N VAL A 14 9.93 -10.73 8.97
CA VAL A 14 9.28 -11.76 8.15
C VAL A 14 9.64 -11.55 6.66
N PHE A 15 9.61 -10.32 6.16
CA PHE A 15 9.98 -10.03 4.78
C PHE A 15 11.44 -10.34 4.48
N LYS A 16 12.37 -9.98 5.37
CA LYS A 16 13.78 -10.35 5.24
C LYS A 16 13.97 -11.87 5.19
N PHE A 17 13.34 -12.59 6.11
CA PHE A 17 13.41 -14.05 6.16
C PHE A 17 12.89 -14.69 4.86
N LEU A 18 11.74 -14.23 4.35
CA LEU A 18 11.16 -14.77 3.12
C LEU A 18 12.00 -14.42 1.89
N GLU A 19 12.53 -13.20 1.81
CA GLU A 19 13.44 -12.82 0.72
C GLU A 19 14.71 -13.70 0.70
N ASP A 20 15.27 -14.02 1.86
CA ASP A 20 16.42 -14.93 1.99
C ASP A 20 16.11 -16.37 1.53
N GLN A 21 14.86 -16.80 1.60
CA GLN A 21 14.41 -18.10 1.07
C GLN A 21 14.19 -18.09 -0.45
N GLY A 22 13.91 -16.92 -1.03
CA GLY A 22 13.65 -16.70 -2.43
C GLY A 22 12.60 -15.61 -2.63
N GLU A 23 12.76 -14.77 -3.63
CA GLU A 23 11.88 -13.64 -3.94
C GLU A 23 10.43 -14.11 -4.16
N GLU A 24 10.24 -15.28 -4.77
CA GLU A 24 8.95 -15.90 -5.00
C GLU A 24 8.17 -16.20 -3.71
N HIS A 25 8.86 -16.49 -2.62
CA HIS A 25 8.23 -16.71 -1.31
C HIS A 25 7.71 -15.41 -0.70
N LEU A 26 8.45 -14.33 -0.85
CA LEU A 26 8.03 -13.01 -0.40
C LEU A 26 6.78 -12.53 -1.16
N GLU A 27 6.79 -12.64 -2.48
CA GLU A 27 5.66 -12.24 -3.33
C GLU A 27 4.41 -13.10 -3.09
N ALA A 28 4.58 -14.41 -2.92
CA ALA A 28 3.50 -15.30 -2.55
C ALA A 28 2.87 -14.93 -1.19
N TYR A 29 3.69 -14.54 -0.23
CA TYR A 29 3.23 -14.09 1.08
C TYR A 29 2.39 -12.80 0.98
N TRP A 30 2.85 -11.81 0.22
CA TRP A 30 2.07 -10.60 0.00
C TRP A 30 0.73 -10.88 -0.70
N LEU A 31 0.73 -11.80 -1.66
CA LEU A 31 -0.51 -12.21 -2.33
C LEU A 31 -1.51 -12.88 -1.35
N GLU A 32 -1.04 -13.68 -0.41
CA GLU A 32 -1.90 -14.28 0.61
C GLU A 32 -2.49 -13.22 1.56
N ILE A 33 -1.72 -12.19 1.91
CA ILE A 33 -2.24 -11.04 2.65
C ILE A 33 -3.34 -10.34 1.85
N SER A 34 -3.11 -10.11 0.55
CA SER A 34 -4.12 -9.53 -0.36
C SER A 34 -5.43 -10.31 -0.34
N LYS A 35 -5.36 -11.63 -0.46
CA LYS A 35 -6.55 -12.52 -0.41
C LYS A 35 -7.30 -12.42 0.92
N ASN A 36 -6.58 -12.27 2.04
CA ASN A 36 -7.23 -12.09 3.34
C ASN A 36 -7.96 -10.75 3.44
N GLN A 37 -7.42 -9.70 2.85
CA GLN A 37 -8.03 -8.37 2.84
C GLN A 37 -9.31 -8.31 2.00
N GLU A 38 -9.51 -9.20 1.03
CA GLU A 38 -10.73 -9.27 0.23
C GLU A 38 -12.01 -9.27 1.06
N LYS A 39 -11.98 -9.96 2.20
CA LYS A 39 -13.11 -10.07 3.13
C LYS A 39 -13.60 -8.71 3.67
N HIS A 40 -12.72 -7.71 3.67
CA HIS A 40 -12.98 -6.41 4.28
C HIS A 40 -13.11 -5.27 3.26
N THR A 41 -12.63 -5.48 2.04
CA THR A 41 -12.48 -4.40 1.06
C THR A 41 -13.19 -4.64 -0.26
N LEU A 42 -13.24 -5.89 -0.73
CA LEU A 42 -13.61 -6.20 -2.11
C LEU A 42 -15.07 -5.81 -2.43
N GLU A 43 -16.03 -6.07 -1.53
CA GLU A 43 -17.44 -5.70 -1.74
C GLU A 43 -17.59 -4.18 -1.83
N LEU A 44 -16.93 -3.44 -0.94
CA LEU A 44 -16.96 -1.98 -0.95
C LEU A 44 -16.41 -1.41 -2.28
N PHE A 45 -15.29 -1.99 -2.75
CA PHE A 45 -14.65 -1.56 -3.99
C PHE A 45 -15.49 -1.90 -5.23
N LYS A 46 -16.16 -3.07 -5.24
CA LYS A 46 -17.10 -3.45 -6.31
C LYS A 46 -18.32 -2.54 -6.37
N GLU A 47 -18.90 -2.24 -5.21
CA GLU A 47 -20.14 -1.44 -5.15
C GLU A 47 -19.90 0.03 -5.50
N LYS A 48 -18.81 0.61 -5.02
CA LYS A 48 -18.58 2.06 -5.05
C LYS A 48 -17.37 2.50 -5.90
N GLY A 49 -16.56 1.58 -6.40
CA GLY A 49 -15.36 1.89 -7.19
C GLY A 49 -14.40 2.83 -6.47
N LEU A 50 -13.91 3.86 -7.15
CA LEU A 50 -12.97 4.85 -6.58
C LEU A 50 -13.50 5.53 -5.32
N LYS A 51 -14.81 5.75 -5.23
CA LYS A 51 -15.41 6.33 -4.02
C LYS A 51 -15.31 5.39 -2.83
N GLY A 52 -15.51 4.10 -3.02
CA GLY A 52 -15.34 3.09 -1.97
C GLY A 52 -13.88 2.98 -1.51
N MET A 53 -12.95 3.08 -2.45
CA MET A 53 -11.53 3.13 -2.15
C MET A 53 -11.17 4.39 -1.36
N TYR A 54 -11.69 5.55 -1.74
CA TYR A 54 -11.54 6.79 -0.98
C TYR A 54 -12.06 6.64 0.46
N GLU A 55 -13.27 6.13 0.64
CA GLU A 55 -13.88 5.91 1.96
C GLU A 55 -13.02 4.98 2.83
N TYR A 56 -12.45 3.93 2.24
CA TYR A 56 -11.57 2.99 2.92
C TYR A 56 -10.28 3.67 3.43
N TRP A 57 -9.58 4.40 2.56
CA TRP A 57 -8.33 5.06 2.96
C TRP A 57 -8.56 6.28 3.84
N ASP A 58 -9.67 7.00 3.69
CA ASP A 58 -10.02 8.10 4.60
C ASP A 58 -10.29 7.59 6.01
N HIS A 59 -10.94 6.43 6.12
CA HIS A 59 -11.11 5.75 7.41
C HIS A 59 -9.77 5.39 8.06
N ILE A 60 -8.85 4.78 7.31
CA ILE A 60 -7.50 4.47 7.79
C ILE A 60 -6.75 5.74 8.19
N ARG A 61 -6.83 6.80 7.38
CA ARG A 61 -6.20 8.08 7.66
C ARG A 61 -6.63 8.63 9.03
N ILE A 62 -7.90 8.52 9.35
CA ILE A 62 -8.47 8.98 10.63
C ILE A 62 -8.04 8.06 11.77
N GLU A 63 -8.24 6.76 11.65
CA GLU A 63 -7.96 5.78 12.71
C GLU A 63 -6.47 5.71 13.08
N GLU A 64 -5.58 5.77 12.10
CA GLU A 64 -4.12 5.73 12.29
C GLU A 64 -3.51 7.12 12.50
N ASN A 65 -4.34 8.18 12.47
CA ASN A 65 -3.87 9.57 12.50
C ASN A 65 -2.73 9.81 11.49
N CYS A 66 -2.92 9.31 10.25
CA CYS A 66 -1.92 9.39 9.21
C CYS A 66 -1.82 10.80 8.61
N ASP A 67 -0.59 11.27 8.41
CA ASP A 67 -0.32 12.44 7.58
C ASP A 67 -0.37 12.04 6.09
N MET A 68 -1.58 12.08 5.54
CA MET A 68 -1.90 11.62 4.20
C MET A 68 -2.94 12.54 3.56
N ASP A 69 -2.69 12.94 2.32
CA ASP A 69 -3.64 13.67 1.50
C ASP A 69 -4.37 12.72 0.55
N LEU A 70 -5.67 12.87 0.44
CA LEU A 70 -6.54 12.13 -0.49
C LEU A 70 -7.19 13.11 -1.47
N LYS A 71 -7.11 12.79 -2.76
CA LYS A 71 -7.79 13.52 -3.83
C LYS A 71 -8.55 12.55 -4.73
N LEU A 72 -9.84 12.76 -4.86
CA LEU A 72 -10.71 11.96 -5.71
C LEU A 72 -11.30 12.84 -6.82
N ASP A 73 -11.19 12.39 -8.04
CA ASP A 73 -11.94 12.92 -9.19
C ASP A 73 -12.67 11.78 -9.94
N ASP A 74 -13.27 12.09 -11.10
CA ASP A 74 -14.05 11.12 -11.86
C ASP A 74 -13.20 10.01 -12.49
N GLU A 75 -11.90 10.19 -12.62
CA GLU A 75 -10.98 9.31 -13.33
C GLU A 75 -10.05 8.54 -12.41
N LYS A 76 -9.64 9.15 -11.30
CA LYS A 76 -8.65 8.59 -10.39
C LYS A 76 -8.85 8.98 -8.93
N LEU A 77 -8.27 8.15 -8.08
CA LEU A 77 -7.97 8.45 -6.68
C LEU A 77 -6.46 8.63 -6.55
N GLU A 78 -6.03 9.76 -5.99
CA GLU A 78 -4.64 10.00 -5.61
C GLU A 78 -4.50 10.04 -4.10
N LEU A 79 -3.51 9.34 -3.60
CA LEU A 79 -3.15 9.14 -2.22
C LEU A 79 -1.70 9.57 -2.05
N ARG A 80 -1.45 10.68 -1.38
CA ARG A 80 -0.10 11.14 -1.06
C ARG A 80 0.19 10.89 0.41
N MET A 81 1.07 9.97 0.68
CA MET A 81 1.56 9.70 2.03
C MET A 81 2.69 10.67 2.35
N ASN A 82 2.44 11.63 3.25
CA ASN A 82 3.45 12.60 3.69
C ASN A 82 4.34 11.99 4.78
N VAL A 83 3.74 11.21 5.70
CA VAL A 83 4.45 10.41 6.69
C VAL A 83 3.80 9.03 6.79
N CYS A 84 4.43 8.02 6.21
CA CYS A 84 3.96 6.64 6.27
C CYS A 84 4.10 6.10 7.71
N PRO A 85 2.99 5.71 8.37
CA PRO A 85 3.06 5.22 9.73
C PRO A 85 3.82 3.89 9.87
N SER A 86 3.85 3.09 8.82
CA SER A 86 4.56 1.81 8.80
C SER A 86 6.08 2.01 8.68
N LEU A 87 6.54 2.66 7.63
CA LEU A 87 7.98 2.86 7.41
C LEU A 87 8.60 3.76 8.48
N SER A 88 7.89 4.82 8.94
CA SER A 88 8.41 5.67 10.01
C SER A 88 8.70 4.88 11.28
N LYS A 89 7.82 3.96 11.67
CA LYS A 89 8.04 3.11 12.86
C LYS A 89 9.25 2.19 12.72
N VAL A 90 9.49 1.65 11.52
CA VAL A 90 10.69 0.83 11.26
C VAL A 90 11.95 1.68 11.39
N LEU A 91 11.94 2.89 10.85
CA LEU A 91 13.07 3.83 10.92
C LEU A 91 13.30 4.35 12.36
N ASP A 92 12.24 4.80 13.03
CA ASP A 92 12.31 5.37 14.39
C ASP A 92 12.77 4.35 15.44
N ASN A 93 12.50 3.08 15.19
CA ASN A 93 12.94 1.97 16.05
C ASN A 93 14.28 1.34 15.63
N ASP A 94 14.99 1.96 14.71
CA ASP A 94 16.28 1.48 14.20
C ASP A 94 16.24 0.01 13.75
N ALA A 95 15.13 -0.38 13.13
CA ALA A 95 14.88 -1.76 12.72
C ALA A 95 15.45 -2.11 11.34
N GLN A 96 16.13 -1.18 10.69
CA GLN A 96 16.77 -1.36 9.39
C GLN A 96 15.81 -1.96 8.35
N PRO A 97 15.01 -1.13 7.66
CA PRO A 97 14.01 -1.62 6.71
C PRO A 97 14.65 -2.44 5.60
N MET A 98 14.01 -3.54 5.23
CA MET A 98 14.36 -4.32 4.06
C MET A 98 14.34 -3.41 2.81
N LYS A 99 15.22 -3.64 1.85
CA LYS A 99 15.32 -2.82 0.63
C LYS A 99 14.00 -2.67 -0.12
N ARG A 100 13.21 -3.75 -0.19
CA ARG A 100 11.89 -3.80 -0.83
C ARG A 100 10.74 -3.59 0.14
N TYR A 101 10.98 -3.04 1.35
CA TYR A 101 9.94 -2.90 2.36
C TYR A 101 8.69 -2.21 1.82
N CYS A 102 8.84 -1.11 1.09
CA CYS A 102 7.71 -0.36 0.53
C CYS A 102 6.94 -1.10 -0.56
N ASP A 103 7.53 -2.11 -1.20
CA ASP A 103 6.88 -2.86 -2.28
C ASP A 103 5.71 -3.71 -1.76
N HIS A 104 5.65 -3.98 -0.45
CA HIS A 104 4.54 -4.73 0.13
C HIS A 104 3.19 -4.04 -0.07
N CYS A 105 3.14 -2.71 -0.06
CA CYS A 105 1.88 -1.98 -0.27
C CYS A 105 1.29 -2.29 -1.66
N ALA A 106 2.09 -2.22 -2.71
CA ALA A 106 1.66 -2.62 -4.06
C ALA A 106 1.38 -4.14 -4.12
N GLY A 107 2.17 -4.94 -3.43
CA GLY A 107 2.05 -6.40 -3.42
C GLY A 107 0.72 -6.92 -2.84
N TRP A 108 0.16 -6.25 -1.84
CA TRP A 108 -1.11 -6.69 -1.27
C TRP A 108 -2.33 -5.85 -1.68
N ILE A 109 -2.14 -4.57 -2.10
CA ILE A 109 -3.24 -3.72 -2.58
C ILE A 109 -3.49 -3.92 -4.08
N GLY A 110 -2.44 -4.06 -4.88
CA GLY A 110 -2.54 -4.21 -6.33
C GLY A 110 -3.52 -5.29 -6.79
N PRO A 111 -3.41 -6.53 -6.29
CA PRO A 111 -4.35 -7.59 -6.67
C PRO A 111 -5.82 -7.30 -6.34
N LEU A 112 -6.10 -6.53 -5.28
CA LEU A 112 -7.46 -6.11 -4.93
C LEU A 112 -8.01 -5.09 -5.93
N ILE A 113 -7.17 -4.15 -6.34
CA ILE A 113 -7.51 -3.12 -7.33
C ILE A 113 -7.77 -3.75 -8.70
N ASP A 114 -6.92 -4.70 -9.12
CA ASP A 114 -7.09 -5.44 -10.37
C ASP A 114 -8.41 -6.22 -10.41
N LYS A 115 -8.84 -6.79 -9.30
CA LYS A 115 -10.10 -7.56 -9.20
C LYS A 115 -11.36 -6.73 -9.42
N VAL A 116 -11.27 -5.42 -9.33
CA VAL A 116 -12.39 -4.50 -9.58
C VAL A 116 -12.16 -3.65 -10.83
N ASP A 117 -11.28 -4.13 -11.72
CA ASP A 117 -10.97 -3.51 -13.02
C ASP A 117 -10.51 -2.06 -12.91
N HIS A 118 -9.69 -1.81 -11.89
CA HIS A 118 -8.97 -0.55 -11.69
C HIS A 118 -7.46 -0.81 -11.75
N HIS A 119 -6.66 0.24 -11.86
CA HIS A 119 -5.23 0.13 -12.13
C HIS A 119 -4.42 0.99 -11.17
N LEU A 120 -3.53 0.32 -10.43
CA LEU A 120 -2.65 0.92 -9.43
C LEU A 120 -1.36 1.42 -10.09
N VAL A 121 -1.02 2.68 -9.85
CA VAL A 121 0.32 3.24 -10.09
C VAL A 121 0.91 3.62 -8.74
N TYR A 122 2.07 3.07 -8.42
CA TYR A 122 2.72 3.22 -7.13
C TYR A 122 4.11 3.82 -7.29
N ASP A 123 4.31 5.00 -6.70
CA ASP A 123 5.57 5.74 -6.75
C ASP A 123 6.13 5.93 -5.33
N VAL A 124 7.23 5.23 -5.05
CA VAL A 124 8.03 5.42 -3.84
C VAL A 124 8.99 6.56 -4.07
N ILE A 125 8.68 7.74 -3.52
CA ILE A 125 9.45 8.96 -3.71
C ILE A 125 10.89 8.78 -3.21
N ASP A 126 11.05 8.18 -2.03
CA ASP A 126 12.36 7.87 -1.43
C ASP A 126 12.21 6.67 -0.49
N ARG A 127 12.95 5.60 -0.74
CA ARG A 127 12.88 4.38 0.08
C ARG A 127 13.46 4.54 1.49
N ASN A 128 14.15 5.64 1.75
CA ASN A 128 14.69 5.97 3.07
C ASN A 128 13.85 7.00 3.82
N LYS A 129 12.75 7.45 3.19
CA LYS A 129 11.81 8.38 3.78
C LYS A 129 10.39 7.80 3.72
N PRO A 130 9.57 8.01 4.74
CA PRO A 130 8.22 7.46 4.79
C PRO A 130 7.25 8.24 3.88
N GLN A 131 7.56 8.36 2.59
CA GLN A 131 6.80 9.13 1.60
C GLN A 131 6.58 8.35 0.31
N CYS A 132 5.33 8.31 -0.14
CA CYS A 132 4.97 7.72 -1.43
C CYS A 132 3.74 8.39 -2.02
N VAL A 133 3.49 8.13 -3.29
CA VAL A 133 2.25 8.50 -3.98
C VAL A 133 1.65 7.24 -4.60
N VAL A 134 0.38 7.02 -4.33
CA VAL A 134 -0.42 5.95 -4.92
C VAL A 134 -1.50 6.59 -5.77
N LYS A 135 -1.64 6.18 -7.02
CA LYS A 135 -2.72 6.61 -7.90
C LYS A 135 -3.48 5.38 -8.38
N ILE A 136 -4.80 5.44 -8.32
CA ILE A 136 -5.66 4.37 -8.80
C ILE A 136 -6.56 4.92 -9.88
N PHE A 137 -6.46 4.37 -11.07
CA PHE A 137 -7.17 4.79 -12.27
C PHE A 137 -8.30 3.82 -12.60
N LYS A 138 -9.41 4.37 -13.14
CA LYS A 138 -10.44 3.56 -13.82
C LYS A 138 -9.96 3.03 -15.15
N ASP A 139 -9.14 3.79 -15.85
CA ASP A 139 -8.69 3.52 -17.21
C ASP A 139 -7.25 3.04 -17.23
N LYS A 140 -7.02 1.88 -17.85
CA LYS A 140 -5.71 1.25 -17.94
C LYS A 140 -4.72 2.06 -18.78
N GLU A 141 -5.17 2.68 -19.86
CA GLU A 141 -4.29 3.44 -20.74
C GLU A 141 -3.75 4.68 -20.02
N LYS A 142 -4.61 5.35 -19.24
CA LYS A 142 -4.20 6.48 -18.39
C LYS A 142 -3.21 6.08 -17.30
N ALA A 143 -3.38 4.91 -16.70
CA ALA A 143 -2.42 4.38 -15.74
C ALA A 143 -1.05 4.12 -16.40
N ILE A 144 -1.03 3.52 -17.59
CA ILE A 144 0.20 3.26 -18.34
C ILE A 144 0.90 4.58 -18.76
N GLU A 145 0.14 5.60 -19.15
CA GLU A 145 0.69 6.92 -19.44
C GLU A 145 1.32 7.58 -18.23
N GLU A 146 0.69 7.44 -17.08
CA GLU A 146 1.20 7.96 -15.80
C GLU A 146 2.53 7.30 -15.40
N GLU A 147 2.65 5.97 -15.55
CA GLU A 147 3.88 5.22 -15.22
C GLU A 147 5.08 5.64 -16.06
N LYS A 148 4.86 6.17 -17.27
CA LYS A 148 5.92 6.64 -18.20
C LYS A 148 6.46 8.03 -17.86
N ASN A 149 5.73 8.77 -17.05
CA ASN A 149 6.08 10.13 -16.66
C ASN A 149 6.81 10.17 -15.31
#